data_bac3625b3f21379ef365f237a749abae
#
_entry.id   bac3625b3f21379ef365f237a749abae
#
_cell.length_a   1.000
_cell.length_b   1.000
_cell.length_c   1.000
_cell.angle_alpha   90.00
_cell.angle_beta   90.00
_cell.angle_gamma   90.00
#
_symmetry.space_group_name_H-M   'P 1'
#
loop_
_entity.id
_entity.type
_entity.pdbx_description
1 polymer ?
#
loop_
_entity_poly.entity_id
_entity_poly.type
_entity_poly.pdbx_seq_one_letter_code
_entity_poly.pdbx_strand_id
1 'polypeptide(L)'
;MYDLKYISHKNSRINKLLKALAQLHPKDIDLSLGRIKKLLEKLNNPHLKLSNVIHIAGTNGKGSTATIIFQLLANIGKKVNVYRSPHILSFNERIFLNNKKISDKYLIEVLEKVYDKNDKSPITFFEIFTVGAFLAFSENPSDVNIIEVGLGGKLDATNVIKNNKMI
;
A
#
# COMPACT_ATOMS: atom_id res chain seq x y z
N MET A 1 -1.48 17.88 8.80
CA MET A 1 -2.88 17.44 8.50
C MET A 1 -2.91 17.17 7.02
N TYR A 2 -3.10 15.91 6.59
CA TYR A 2 -3.34 15.64 5.17
C TYR A 2 -4.43 16.62 4.76
N ASP A 3 -4.11 17.52 3.86
CA ASP A 3 -5.13 18.43 3.37
C ASP A 3 -6.20 17.55 2.73
N LEU A 4 -7.36 17.45 3.39
CA LEU A 4 -8.49 16.61 2.95
C LEU A 4 -8.89 16.89 1.50
N LYS A 5 -8.45 18.04 0.94
CA LYS A 5 -8.55 18.36 -0.49
C LYS A 5 -7.87 17.34 -1.40
N TYR A 6 -6.76 16.72 -0.94
CA TYR A 6 -6.03 15.71 -1.72
C TYR A 6 -6.57 14.29 -1.50
N ILE A 7 -7.50 14.12 -0.52
CA ILE A 7 -8.19 12.86 -0.27
C ILE A 7 -9.57 12.94 -0.94
N SER A 8 -9.58 12.85 -2.26
CA SER A 8 -10.82 12.82 -3.03
C SER A 8 -10.82 11.69 -4.05
N HIS A 9 -11.99 11.10 -4.27
CA HIS A 9 -12.20 10.06 -5.26
C HIS A 9 -13.57 10.27 -5.91
N LYS A 10 -13.67 10.01 -7.24
CA LYS A 10 -14.94 10.15 -7.98
C LYS A 10 -16.02 9.15 -7.48
N ASN A 11 -15.62 7.99 -6.99
CA ASN A 11 -16.53 7.03 -6.36
C ASN A 11 -16.81 7.51 -4.94
N SER A 12 -18.09 7.81 -4.64
CA SER A 12 -18.52 8.37 -3.37
C SER A 12 -18.25 7.46 -2.16
N ARG A 13 -18.36 6.13 -2.34
CA ARG A 13 -18.07 5.14 -1.28
C ARG A 13 -16.59 5.13 -0.92
N ILE A 14 -15.71 5.12 -1.93
CA ILE A 14 -14.26 5.24 -1.70
C ILE A 14 -13.94 6.56 -1.01
N ASN A 15 -14.51 7.67 -1.49
CA ASN A 15 -14.26 8.98 -0.92
C ASN A 15 -14.65 9.06 0.56
N LYS A 16 -15.81 8.51 0.94
CA LYS A 16 -16.25 8.42 2.33
C LYS A 16 -15.30 7.58 3.19
N LEU A 17 -14.87 6.42 2.67
CA LEU A 17 -13.95 5.53 3.36
C LEU A 17 -12.57 6.17 3.55
N LEU A 18 -11.99 6.78 2.51
CA LEU A 18 -10.70 7.46 2.60
C LEU A 18 -10.71 8.59 3.64
N LYS A 19 -11.81 9.36 3.73
CA LYS A 19 -11.96 10.40 4.76
C LYS A 19 -12.02 9.80 6.17
N ALA A 20 -12.73 8.69 6.34
CA ALA A 20 -12.78 7.99 7.63
C ALA A 20 -11.38 7.46 8.04
N LEU A 21 -10.62 6.90 7.10
CA LEU A 21 -9.26 6.44 7.33
C LEU A 21 -8.31 7.59 7.74
N ALA A 22 -8.46 8.76 7.12
CA ALA A 22 -7.62 9.93 7.41
C ALA A 22 -7.87 10.52 8.82
N GLN A 23 -9.01 10.24 9.41
CA GLN A 23 -9.37 10.71 10.76
C GLN A 23 -8.86 9.81 11.89
N LEU A 24 -8.27 8.65 11.58
CA LEU A 24 -7.82 7.69 12.60
C LEU A 24 -6.57 8.16 13.37
N HIS A 25 -5.83 9.12 12.85
CA HIS A 25 -4.62 9.63 13.51
C HIS A 25 -4.53 11.16 13.37
N PRO A 26 -4.16 11.88 14.46
CA PRO A 26 -4.07 13.35 14.43
C PRO A 26 -2.86 13.87 13.62
N LYS A 27 -1.88 13.02 13.35
CA LYS A 27 -0.68 13.36 12.56
C LYS A 27 -0.69 12.60 11.23
N ASP A 28 -0.29 13.27 10.18
CA ASP A 28 -0.14 12.66 8.85
C ASP A 28 1.09 11.76 8.76
N ILE A 29 2.15 12.16 9.43
CA ILE A 29 3.44 11.46 9.49
C ILE A 29 3.76 11.20 10.95
N ASP A 30 3.86 9.93 11.29
CA ASP A 30 4.34 9.45 12.58
C ASP A 30 5.12 8.15 12.33
N LEU A 31 6.44 8.29 12.26
CA LEU A 31 7.34 7.21 11.89
C LEU A 31 7.50 6.21 13.05
N SER A 32 6.69 5.18 13.04
CA SER A 32 6.82 4.03 13.93
C SER A 32 6.32 2.76 13.24
N LEU A 33 6.81 1.60 13.67
CA LEU A 33 6.36 0.31 13.12
C LEU A 33 5.42 -0.45 14.06
N GLY A 34 5.15 0.08 15.25
CA GLY A 34 4.35 -0.63 16.27
C GLY A 34 2.88 -0.78 15.86
N ARG A 35 2.27 0.29 15.38
CA ARG A 35 0.85 0.32 14.98
C ARG A 35 0.57 -0.59 13.80
N ILE A 36 1.37 -0.45 12.73
CA ILE A 36 1.19 -1.25 11.52
C ILE A 36 1.40 -2.74 11.80
N LYS A 37 2.38 -3.12 12.63
CA LYS A 37 2.61 -4.53 13.01
C LYS A 37 1.42 -5.13 13.74
N LYS A 38 0.83 -4.40 14.70
CA LYS A 38 -0.38 -4.85 15.41
C LYS A 38 -1.56 -5.09 14.46
N LEU A 39 -1.76 -4.20 13.48
CA LEU A 39 -2.84 -4.37 12.51
C LEU A 39 -2.57 -5.54 11.55
N LEU A 40 -1.32 -5.71 11.11
CA LEU A 40 -0.91 -6.84 10.29
C LEU A 40 -1.13 -8.19 11.01
N GLU A 41 -0.82 -8.27 12.31
CA GLU A 41 -1.11 -9.44 13.15
C GLU A 41 -2.60 -9.79 13.18
N LYS A 42 -3.47 -8.79 13.37
CA LYS A 42 -4.94 -8.97 13.33
C LYS A 42 -5.45 -9.50 11.98
N LEU A 43 -4.68 -9.31 10.91
CA LEU A 43 -4.96 -9.78 9.55
C LEU A 43 -4.18 -11.05 9.15
N ASN A 44 -3.61 -11.79 10.12
CA ASN A 44 -2.80 -12.99 9.90
C ASN A 44 -1.53 -12.73 9.07
N ASN A 45 -0.89 -11.59 9.29
CA ASN A 45 0.41 -11.21 8.73
C ASN A 45 0.51 -11.35 7.20
N PRO A 46 -0.36 -10.72 6.41
CA PRO A 46 -0.39 -10.88 4.94
C PRO A 46 0.95 -10.52 4.28
N HIS A 47 1.71 -9.58 4.85
CA HIS A 47 3.02 -9.16 4.36
C HIS A 47 4.09 -10.27 4.39
N LEU A 48 3.94 -11.28 5.27
CA LEU A 48 4.86 -12.42 5.34
C LEU A 48 4.61 -13.47 4.24
N LYS A 49 3.48 -13.38 3.54
CA LYS A 49 3.12 -14.28 2.43
C LYS A 49 3.67 -13.79 1.09
N LEU A 50 4.22 -12.59 1.04
CA LEU A 50 4.74 -12.00 -0.19
C LEU A 50 6.09 -12.64 -0.55
N SER A 51 6.21 -13.11 -1.77
CA SER A 51 7.46 -13.64 -2.34
C SER A 51 8.06 -12.65 -3.33
N ASN A 52 9.37 -12.77 -3.61
CA ASN A 52 10.08 -12.00 -4.63
C ASN A 52 9.77 -10.50 -4.59
N VAL A 53 10.06 -9.87 -3.45
CA VAL A 53 9.81 -8.44 -3.26
C VAL A 53 10.99 -7.61 -3.75
N ILE A 54 10.70 -6.62 -4.59
CA ILE A 54 11.60 -5.52 -4.95
C ILE A 54 11.16 -4.31 -4.13
N HIS A 55 11.94 -3.94 -3.13
CA HIS A 55 11.65 -2.83 -2.23
C HIS A 55 12.49 -1.61 -2.64
N ILE A 56 11.85 -0.54 -3.12
CA ILE A 56 12.50 0.62 -3.73
C ILE A 56 12.51 1.78 -2.75
N ALA A 57 13.69 2.17 -2.31
CA ALA A 57 13.93 3.36 -1.48
C ALA A 57 14.81 4.37 -2.24
N GLY A 58 14.75 5.64 -1.82
CA GLY A 58 15.57 6.71 -2.40
C GLY A 58 14.94 8.08 -2.22
N THR A 59 15.71 9.13 -2.39
CA THR A 59 15.21 10.50 -2.29
C THR A 59 14.35 10.85 -3.50
N ASN A 60 14.84 10.58 -4.70
CA ASN A 60 14.17 10.85 -5.97
C ASN A 60 14.11 9.60 -6.85
N GLY A 61 13.22 9.59 -7.84
CA GLY A 61 13.17 8.57 -8.89
C GLY A 61 12.52 7.25 -8.50
N LYS A 62 12.06 7.05 -7.24
CA LYS A 62 11.44 5.80 -6.79
C LYS A 62 10.29 5.33 -7.68
N GLY A 63 9.31 6.20 -7.93
CA GLY A 63 8.15 5.89 -8.76
C GLY A 63 8.52 5.61 -10.21
N SER A 64 9.50 6.33 -10.77
CA SER A 64 10.03 6.08 -12.13
C SER A 64 10.71 4.71 -12.20
N THR A 65 11.55 4.38 -11.22
CA THR A 65 12.22 3.08 -11.11
C THR A 65 11.18 1.95 -10.99
N ALA A 66 10.20 2.09 -10.11
CA ALA A 66 9.10 1.13 -9.96
C ALA A 66 8.35 0.92 -11.27
N THR A 67 8.07 1.99 -12.01
CA THR A 67 7.36 1.95 -13.30
C THR A 67 8.18 1.24 -14.37
N ILE A 68 9.47 1.54 -14.47
CA ILE A 68 10.37 0.91 -15.46
C ILE A 68 10.48 -0.59 -15.18
N ILE A 69 10.77 -0.98 -13.93
CA ILE A 69 10.88 -2.39 -13.55
C ILE A 69 9.55 -3.13 -13.81
N PHE A 70 8.41 -2.51 -13.43
CA PHE A 70 7.10 -3.06 -13.71
C PHE A 70 6.90 -3.32 -15.21
N GLN A 71 7.18 -2.34 -16.07
CA GLN A 71 7.02 -2.49 -17.52
C GLN A 71 7.92 -3.57 -18.10
N LEU A 72 9.19 -3.62 -17.70
CA LEU A 72 10.13 -4.65 -18.15
C LEU A 72 9.62 -6.06 -17.79
N LEU A 73 9.23 -6.26 -16.54
CA LEU A 73 8.73 -7.56 -16.08
C LEU A 73 7.41 -7.97 -16.75
N ALA A 74 6.48 -7.02 -16.90
CA ALA A 74 5.20 -7.27 -17.58
C ALA A 74 5.39 -7.63 -19.06
N ASN A 75 6.33 -6.96 -19.76
CA ASN A 75 6.63 -7.23 -21.17
C ASN A 75 7.23 -8.63 -21.40
N ILE A 76 7.90 -9.20 -20.43
CA ILE A 76 8.39 -10.59 -20.49
C ILE A 76 7.38 -11.60 -19.91
N GLY A 77 6.11 -11.20 -19.75
CA GLY A 77 5.01 -12.07 -19.35
C GLY A 77 4.90 -12.35 -17.85
N LYS A 78 5.65 -11.64 -16.99
CA LYS A 78 5.54 -11.82 -15.53
C LYS A 78 4.28 -11.16 -14.98
N LYS A 79 3.64 -11.80 -14.01
CA LYS A 79 2.59 -11.21 -13.18
C LYS A 79 3.25 -10.36 -12.09
N VAL A 80 2.93 -9.10 -12.04
CA VAL A 80 3.55 -8.14 -11.12
C VAL A 80 2.50 -7.41 -10.31
N ASN A 81 2.67 -7.40 -8.98
CA ASN A 81 1.96 -6.49 -8.10
C ASN A 81 2.83 -5.26 -7.84
N VAL A 82 2.21 -4.07 -7.77
CA VAL A 82 2.93 -2.82 -7.50
C VAL A 82 2.20 -2.02 -6.42
N TYR A 83 2.92 -1.61 -5.38
CA TYR A 83 2.50 -0.58 -4.43
C TYR A 83 3.39 0.65 -4.57
N ARG A 84 2.78 1.80 -4.79
CA ARG A 84 3.49 3.08 -4.97
C ARG A 84 2.75 4.26 -4.34
N SER A 85 3.48 5.35 -4.10
CA SER A 85 2.93 6.59 -3.56
C SER A 85 3.78 7.81 -3.94
N PRO A 86 3.16 9.01 -4.05
CA PRO A 86 1.71 9.24 -4.08
C PRO A 86 1.05 8.79 -5.39
N HIS A 87 -0.27 8.90 -5.48
CA HIS A 87 -1.00 8.82 -6.76
C HIS A 87 -1.02 10.20 -7.44
N ILE A 88 -1.33 10.24 -8.73
CA ILE A 88 -1.46 11.47 -9.51
C ILE A 88 -2.93 11.85 -9.69
N LEU A 89 -3.76 10.92 -10.16
CA LEU A 89 -5.17 11.16 -10.48
C LEU A 89 -6.14 10.41 -9.56
N SER A 90 -5.78 9.19 -9.13
CA SER A 90 -6.72 8.32 -8.43
C SER A 90 -5.99 7.39 -7.45
N PHE A 91 -6.59 7.15 -6.28
CA PHE A 91 -6.05 6.25 -5.27
C PHE A 91 -5.78 4.83 -5.77
N ASN A 92 -6.55 4.37 -6.75
CA ASN A 92 -6.33 3.06 -7.39
C ASN A 92 -4.95 2.93 -8.05
N GLU A 93 -4.31 4.05 -8.43
CA GLU A 93 -2.97 4.05 -9.02
C GLU A 93 -1.89 3.59 -8.04
N ARG A 94 -2.19 3.59 -6.74
CA ARG A 94 -1.27 3.11 -5.71
C ARG A 94 -1.11 1.60 -5.70
N ILE A 95 -2.09 0.86 -6.24
CA ILE A 95 -2.11 -0.61 -6.18
C ILE A 95 -2.37 -1.19 -7.57
N PHE A 96 -1.42 -1.97 -8.06
CA PHE A 96 -1.58 -2.83 -9.22
C PHE A 96 -1.53 -4.28 -8.76
N LEU A 97 -2.40 -5.12 -9.32
CA LEU A 97 -2.52 -6.55 -9.04
C LEU A 97 -2.43 -7.31 -10.37
N ASN A 98 -1.42 -8.17 -10.48
CA ASN A 98 -1.22 -8.98 -11.69
C ASN A 98 -1.29 -8.11 -12.97
N ASN A 99 -0.50 -7.03 -13.00
CA ASN A 99 -0.35 -6.06 -14.11
C ASN A 99 -1.57 -5.15 -14.34
N LYS A 100 -2.61 -5.20 -13.51
CA LYS A 100 -3.81 -4.37 -13.65
C LYS A 100 -4.02 -3.47 -12.44
N LYS A 101 -4.41 -2.23 -12.68
CA LYS A 101 -4.81 -1.32 -11.61
C LYS A 101 -5.99 -1.92 -10.83
N ILE A 102 -5.96 -1.86 -9.50
CA ILE A 102 -7.03 -2.34 -8.64
C ILE A 102 -8.37 -1.69 -9.00
N SER A 103 -9.45 -2.49 -9.06
CA SER A 103 -10.79 -1.96 -9.31
C SER A 103 -11.35 -1.21 -8.09
N ASP A 104 -12.28 -0.29 -8.32
CA ASP A 104 -12.98 0.42 -7.23
C ASP A 104 -13.63 -0.56 -6.26
N LYS A 105 -14.30 -1.59 -6.80
CA LYS A 105 -14.97 -2.61 -6.00
C LYS A 105 -14.00 -3.30 -5.04
N TYR A 106 -12.89 -3.80 -5.56
CA TYR A 106 -11.93 -4.55 -4.75
C TYR A 106 -11.14 -3.65 -3.80
N LEU A 107 -10.85 -2.39 -4.19
CA LEU A 107 -10.26 -1.41 -3.29
C LEU A 107 -11.16 -1.14 -2.07
N ILE A 108 -12.48 -1.01 -2.27
CA ILE A 108 -13.47 -0.87 -1.20
C ILE A 108 -13.42 -2.08 -0.27
N GLU A 109 -13.53 -3.29 -0.82
CA GLU A 109 -13.54 -4.54 -0.05
C GLU A 109 -12.29 -4.67 0.84
N VAL A 110 -11.12 -4.39 0.28
CA VAL A 110 -9.85 -4.45 1.00
C VAL A 110 -9.78 -3.40 2.11
N LEU A 111 -10.09 -2.15 1.80
CA LEU A 111 -9.99 -1.06 2.77
C LEU A 111 -11.04 -1.16 3.88
N GLU A 112 -12.25 -1.62 3.59
CA GLU A 112 -13.27 -1.90 4.61
C GLU A 112 -12.80 -3.01 5.55
N LYS A 113 -12.29 -4.11 5.02
CA LYS A 113 -11.75 -5.22 5.83
C LYS A 113 -10.62 -4.77 6.76
N VAL A 114 -9.72 -3.92 6.26
CA VAL A 114 -8.62 -3.37 7.07
C VAL A 114 -9.14 -2.39 8.11
N TYR A 115 -10.09 -1.51 7.75
CA TYR A 115 -10.72 -0.55 8.64
C TYR A 115 -11.42 -1.24 9.82
N ASP A 116 -12.23 -2.27 9.53
CA ASP A 116 -12.96 -3.04 10.54
C ASP A 116 -11.98 -3.76 11.49
N LYS A 117 -10.91 -4.36 10.97
CA LYS A 117 -9.88 -5.01 11.79
C LYS A 117 -9.05 -4.04 12.61
N ASN A 118 -8.89 -2.80 12.16
CA ASN A 118 -8.21 -1.75 12.90
C ASN A 118 -8.95 -1.35 14.18
N ASP A 119 -10.27 -1.51 14.20
CA ASP A 119 -11.13 -1.24 15.36
C ASP A 119 -10.85 0.15 15.95
N LYS A 120 -10.91 1.18 15.11
CA LYS A 120 -10.69 2.59 15.44
C LYS A 120 -9.36 2.90 16.17
N SER A 121 -8.44 1.95 16.21
CA SER A 121 -7.12 2.18 16.82
C SER A 121 -6.38 3.29 16.06
N PRO A 122 -5.63 4.18 16.76
CA PRO A 122 -4.85 5.22 16.09
C PRO A 122 -3.84 4.61 15.11
N ILE A 123 -3.93 5.01 13.84
CA ILE A 123 -3.02 4.58 12.78
C ILE A 123 -2.99 5.63 11.68
N THR A 124 -1.83 5.93 11.10
CA THR A 124 -1.74 6.92 10.04
C THR A 124 -2.39 6.43 8.76
N PHE A 125 -2.82 7.37 7.92
CA PHE A 125 -3.41 7.05 6.62
C PHE A 125 -2.47 6.19 5.76
N PHE A 126 -1.17 6.50 5.76
CA PHE A 126 -0.19 5.73 4.99
C PHE A 126 -0.02 4.31 5.53
N GLU A 127 0.04 4.13 6.85
CA GLU A 127 0.14 2.80 7.46
C GLU A 127 -1.06 1.92 7.11
N ILE A 128 -2.29 2.42 7.28
CA ILE A 128 -3.49 1.61 7.02
C ILE A 128 -3.64 1.28 5.53
N PHE A 129 -3.29 2.22 4.64
CA PHE A 129 -3.32 1.98 3.20
C PHE A 129 -2.25 0.97 2.77
N THR A 130 -1.06 1.00 3.40
CA THR A 130 0.01 0.01 3.20
C THR A 130 -0.44 -1.39 3.61
N VAL A 131 -1.14 -1.52 4.76
CA VAL A 131 -1.73 -2.80 5.18
C VAL A 131 -2.73 -3.30 4.14
N GLY A 132 -3.56 -2.41 3.60
CA GLY A 132 -4.48 -2.75 2.51
C GLY A 132 -3.77 -3.28 1.27
N ALA A 133 -2.66 -2.66 0.87
CA ALA A 133 -1.86 -3.13 -0.25
C ALA A 133 -1.28 -4.54 0.01
N PHE A 134 -0.73 -4.80 1.20
CA PHE A 134 -0.20 -6.12 1.56
C PHE A 134 -1.29 -7.20 1.61
N LEU A 135 -2.47 -6.86 2.12
CA LEU A 135 -3.63 -7.76 2.12
C LEU A 135 -4.03 -8.12 0.68
N ALA A 136 -4.19 -7.10 -0.18
CA ALA A 136 -4.53 -7.30 -1.58
C ALA A 136 -3.50 -8.17 -2.31
N PHE A 137 -2.19 -7.96 -2.04
CA PHE A 137 -1.11 -8.77 -2.64
C PHE A 137 -1.17 -10.22 -2.17
N SER A 138 -1.39 -10.45 -0.88
CA SER A 138 -1.49 -11.82 -0.34
C SER A 138 -2.68 -12.61 -0.88
N GLU A 139 -3.75 -11.91 -1.24
CA GLU A 139 -4.95 -12.49 -1.86
C GLU A 139 -4.82 -12.63 -3.40
N ASN A 140 -3.81 -11.97 -4.01
CA ASN A 140 -3.52 -12.01 -5.44
C ASN A 140 -2.03 -12.34 -5.68
N PRO A 141 -1.63 -13.60 -5.52
CA PRO A 141 -0.24 -14.01 -5.71
C PRO A 141 0.29 -13.63 -7.10
N SER A 142 1.55 -13.17 -7.15
CA SER A 142 2.24 -12.73 -8.35
C SER A 142 3.67 -13.29 -8.42
N ASP A 143 4.30 -13.18 -9.59
CA ASP A 143 5.71 -13.58 -9.74
C ASP A 143 6.64 -12.62 -8.99
N VAL A 144 6.30 -11.32 -8.96
CA VAL A 144 7.09 -10.26 -8.33
C VAL A 144 6.17 -9.23 -7.67
N ASN A 145 6.58 -8.75 -6.49
CA ASN A 145 5.92 -7.66 -5.79
C ASN A 145 6.86 -6.45 -5.71
N ILE A 146 6.53 -5.34 -6.36
CA ILE A 146 7.28 -4.09 -6.32
C ILE A 146 6.64 -3.19 -5.26
N ILE A 147 7.45 -2.71 -4.31
CA ILE A 147 6.98 -1.88 -3.21
C ILE A 147 7.83 -0.62 -3.11
N GLU A 148 7.20 0.52 -3.30
CA GLU A 148 7.83 1.83 -3.14
C GLU A 148 7.75 2.30 -1.69
N VAL A 149 8.87 2.70 -1.11
CA VAL A 149 8.96 3.34 0.21
C VAL A 149 8.30 4.72 0.15
N GLY A 150 7.46 5.02 1.12
CA GLY A 150 6.79 6.32 1.22
C GLY A 150 7.76 7.43 1.63
N LEU A 151 8.42 7.26 2.78
CA LEU A 151 9.34 8.27 3.34
C LEU A 151 10.50 7.62 4.10
N GLY A 152 11.72 8.05 3.78
CA GLY A 152 12.93 7.62 4.48
C GLY A 152 13.28 6.16 4.17
N GLY A 153 12.92 5.23 5.05
CA GLY A 153 13.19 3.79 4.86
C GLY A 153 13.03 3.00 6.16
N LYS A 154 13.97 3.12 7.10
CA LYS A 154 14.03 2.28 8.32
C LYS A 154 12.72 2.22 9.12
N LEU A 155 12.02 3.35 9.26
CA LEU A 155 10.76 3.46 9.99
C LEU A 155 9.55 3.66 9.06
N ASP A 156 9.73 3.50 7.75
CA ASP A 156 8.63 3.54 6.80
C ASP A 156 7.70 2.34 6.99
N ALA A 157 6.40 2.55 6.82
CA ALA A 157 5.39 1.51 7.00
C ALA A 157 5.63 0.28 6.10
N THR A 158 6.25 0.46 4.93
CA THR A 158 6.59 -0.64 4.04
C THR A 158 7.73 -1.51 4.58
N ASN A 159 8.55 -1.02 5.53
CA ASN A 159 9.71 -1.73 6.06
C ASN A 159 9.37 -2.75 7.17
N VAL A 160 8.20 -3.34 7.11
CA VAL A 160 7.78 -4.47 7.96
C VAL A 160 8.02 -5.82 7.29
N ILE A 161 8.39 -5.80 6.02
CA ILE A 161 8.61 -6.99 5.21
C ILE A 161 9.91 -7.67 5.67
N LYS A 162 9.81 -8.93 6.09
CA LYS A 162 10.96 -9.76 6.51
C LYS A 162 11.22 -10.84 5.46
N ASN A 163 12.48 -11.28 5.35
CA ASN A 163 12.91 -12.43 4.52
C ASN A 163 12.69 -12.27 3.01
N ASN A 164 12.83 -11.09 2.52
CA ASN A 164 12.72 -10.87 1.10
C ASN A 164 14.10 -10.95 0.46
N LYS A 165 14.19 -11.65 -0.65
CA LYS A 165 15.23 -11.37 -1.61
C LYS A 165 15.02 -9.94 -2.07
N MET A 166 15.58 -8.99 -1.30
CA MET A 166 15.67 -7.60 -1.74
C MET A 166 16.68 -7.59 -2.87
N ILE A 167 16.24 -7.18 -4.01
CA ILE A 167 17.10 -6.82 -5.13
C ILE A 167 17.17 -5.30 -5.13
#